data_5250b82f6cd46628917ff35ea870c46a
#
_entry.id   5250b82f6cd46628917ff35ea870c46a
#
_cell.length_a   1.000
_cell.length_b   1.000
_cell.length_c   1.000
_cell.angle_alpha   90.00
_cell.angle_beta   90.00
_cell.angle_gamma   90.00
#
_symmetry.space_group_name_H-M   'P 1'
#
loop_
_entity.id
_entity.type
_entity.pdbx_description
1 polymer ?
#
loop_
_entity_poly.entity_id
_entity_poly.type
_entity_poly.pdbx_seq_one_letter_code
_entity_poly.pdbx_strand_id
1 'polypeptide(L)'
;MSFFDSEIVRAEMTEIHELQEDVYENFMKFPYMNNADRAHHIDQLSKLIEKQKIVYARLSLSDDPDAKEMKENIMRSAESMGLPANVDVGKLMDQMTEVISMMKDHNS
;
A
#
# COMPACT_ATOMS: atom_id res chain seq x y z
N MET A 1 24.98 2.45 -6.24
CA MET A 1 23.93 1.42 -6.16
C MET A 1 22.56 2.06 -6.22
N SER A 2 21.67 1.49 -6.99
CA SER A 2 20.26 1.95 -7.04
C SER A 2 19.54 1.59 -5.74
N PHE A 3 18.55 2.41 -5.38
CA PHE A 3 17.63 2.12 -4.27
C PHE A 3 17.05 0.71 -4.36
N PHE A 4 16.70 0.27 -5.58
CA PHE A 4 16.10 -1.03 -5.82
C PHE A 4 17.10 -2.20 -5.82
N ASP A 5 18.41 -1.94 -5.70
CA ASP A 5 19.42 -2.97 -5.57
C ASP A 5 19.59 -3.44 -4.12
N SER A 6 19.03 -2.73 -3.14
CA SER A 6 19.05 -3.15 -1.75
C SER A 6 18.28 -4.45 -1.55
N GLU A 7 18.88 -5.41 -0.87
CA GLU A 7 18.21 -6.68 -0.55
C GLU A 7 16.98 -6.49 0.31
N ILE A 8 17.03 -5.53 1.25
CA ILE A 8 15.90 -5.19 2.12
C ILE A 8 14.74 -4.66 1.29
N VAL A 9 15.02 -3.73 0.37
CA VAL A 9 14.00 -3.14 -0.51
C VAL A 9 13.41 -4.20 -1.42
N ARG A 10 14.23 -5.07 -2.01
CA ARG A 10 13.75 -6.16 -2.86
C ARG A 10 12.83 -7.10 -2.11
N ALA A 11 13.20 -7.48 -0.89
CA ALA A 11 12.38 -8.35 -0.05
C ALA A 11 11.03 -7.69 0.26
N GLU A 12 11.03 -6.42 0.61
CA GLU A 12 9.81 -5.66 0.89
C GLU A 12 8.92 -5.55 -0.34
N MET A 13 9.50 -5.27 -1.51
CA MET A 13 8.75 -5.18 -2.77
C MET A 13 8.14 -6.52 -3.16
N THR A 14 8.85 -7.62 -2.94
CA THR A 14 8.33 -8.98 -3.19
C THR A 14 7.15 -9.27 -2.28
N GLU A 15 7.24 -8.96 -0.99
CA GLU A 15 6.15 -9.15 -0.04
C GLU A 15 4.92 -8.31 -0.41
N ILE A 16 5.14 -7.06 -0.83
CA ILE A 16 4.06 -6.18 -1.28
C ILE A 16 3.36 -6.79 -2.50
N HIS A 17 4.13 -7.28 -3.47
CA HIS A 17 3.58 -7.89 -4.68
C HIS A 17 2.73 -9.12 -4.36
N GLU A 18 3.21 -10.00 -3.49
CA GLU A 18 2.48 -11.18 -3.06
C GLU A 18 1.18 -10.83 -2.33
N LEU A 19 1.23 -9.84 -1.44
CA LEU A 19 0.04 -9.35 -0.75
C LEU A 19 -0.96 -8.71 -1.71
N GLN A 20 -0.48 -7.96 -2.70
CA GLN A 20 -1.34 -7.38 -3.73
C GLN A 20 -2.08 -8.46 -4.50
N GLU A 21 -1.40 -9.52 -4.89
CA GLU A 21 -2.05 -10.64 -5.60
C GLU A 21 -3.13 -11.28 -4.75
N ASP A 22 -2.85 -11.56 -3.48
CA ASP A 22 -3.82 -12.15 -2.56
C ASP A 22 -5.03 -11.23 -2.34
N VAL A 23 -4.79 -9.94 -2.18
CA VAL A 23 -5.86 -8.94 -2.01
C VAL A 23 -6.74 -8.88 -3.25
N TYR A 24 -6.15 -8.87 -4.45
CA TYR A 24 -6.92 -8.84 -5.69
C TYR A 24 -7.76 -10.10 -5.88
N GLU A 25 -7.23 -11.27 -5.57
CA GLU A 25 -7.98 -12.51 -5.65
C GLU A 25 -9.20 -12.51 -4.74
N ASN A 26 -9.08 -11.94 -3.55
CA ASN A 26 -10.14 -11.96 -2.55
C ASN A 26 -11.09 -10.77 -2.65
N PHE A 27 -10.68 -9.69 -3.35
CA PHE A 27 -11.48 -8.47 -3.44
C PHE A 27 -12.88 -8.73 -4.02
N MET A 28 -12.95 -9.47 -5.11
CA MET A 28 -14.22 -9.78 -5.78
C MET A 28 -15.09 -10.75 -4.97
N LYS A 29 -14.49 -11.52 -4.10
CA LYS A 29 -15.18 -12.49 -3.25
C LYS A 29 -15.70 -11.89 -1.94
N PHE A 30 -15.23 -10.70 -1.59
CA PHE A 30 -15.50 -10.08 -0.30
C PHE A 30 -16.99 -10.05 0.07
N PRO A 31 -17.92 -9.66 -0.83
CA PRO A 31 -19.35 -9.64 -0.49
C PRO A 31 -19.93 -11.00 -0.12
N TYR A 32 -19.29 -12.07 -0.56
CA TYR A 32 -19.76 -13.46 -0.35
C TYR A 32 -19.04 -14.17 0.80
N MET A 33 -18.07 -13.49 1.44
CA MET A 33 -17.29 -14.06 2.54
C MET A 33 -18.07 -14.05 3.85
N ASN A 34 -17.78 -15.04 4.71
CA ASN A 34 -18.22 -15.00 6.09
C ASN A 34 -17.40 -14.00 6.90
N ASN A 35 -17.77 -13.75 8.16
CA ASN A 35 -17.08 -12.76 9.00
C ASN A 35 -15.61 -13.09 9.25
N ALA A 36 -15.27 -14.36 9.40
CA ALA A 36 -13.88 -14.78 9.62
C ALA A 36 -13.01 -14.50 8.39
N ASP A 37 -13.50 -14.81 7.20
CA ASP A 37 -12.77 -14.58 5.95
C ASP A 37 -12.66 -13.08 5.64
N ARG A 38 -13.71 -12.30 5.94
CA ARG A 38 -13.66 -10.83 5.82
C ARG A 38 -12.63 -10.23 6.75
N ALA A 39 -12.58 -10.69 7.99
CA ALA A 39 -11.59 -10.22 8.96
C ALA A 39 -10.16 -10.52 8.48
N HIS A 40 -9.93 -11.69 7.91
CA HIS A 40 -8.64 -12.07 7.34
C HIS A 40 -8.26 -11.17 6.16
N HIS A 41 -9.21 -10.91 5.25
CA HIS A 41 -8.99 -10.03 4.10
C HIS A 41 -8.67 -8.60 4.54
N ILE A 42 -9.40 -8.07 5.51
CA ILE A 42 -9.16 -6.73 6.07
C ILE A 42 -7.77 -6.66 6.70
N ASP A 43 -7.36 -7.71 7.40
CA ASP A 43 -6.03 -7.80 8.00
C ASP A 43 -4.93 -7.79 6.93
N GLN A 44 -5.13 -8.49 5.81
CA GLN A 44 -4.20 -8.46 4.68
C GLN A 44 -4.11 -7.08 4.06
N LEU A 45 -5.24 -6.37 3.91
CA LEU A 45 -5.25 -4.98 3.43
C LEU A 45 -4.43 -4.08 4.36
N SER A 46 -4.60 -4.23 5.66
CA SER A 46 -3.86 -3.46 6.66
C SER A 46 -2.36 -3.69 6.54
N LYS A 47 -1.94 -4.94 6.41
CA LYS A 47 -0.53 -5.30 6.23
C LYS A 47 0.04 -4.73 4.94
N LEU A 48 -0.72 -4.80 3.84
CA LEU A 48 -0.29 -4.28 2.55
C LEU A 48 -0.03 -2.77 2.62
N ILE A 49 -0.96 -2.01 3.20
CA ILE A 49 -0.81 -0.56 3.32
C ILE A 49 0.35 -0.20 4.24
N GLU A 50 0.51 -0.91 5.35
CA GLU A 50 1.62 -0.67 6.27
C GLU A 50 2.97 -0.88 5.58
N LYS A 51 3.13 -1.97 4.83
CA LYS A 51 4.36 -2.25 4.09
C LYS A 51 4.61 -1.22 2.99
N GLN A 52 3.58 -0.84 2.25
CA GLN A 52 3.69 0.22 1.23
C GLN A 52 4.10 1.55 1.84
N LYS A 53 3.56 1.88 3.01
CA LYS A 53 3.91 3.10 3.73
C LYS A 53 5.39 3.12 4.14
N ILE A 54 5.90 2.00 4.63
CA ILE A 54 7.31 1.88 5.02
C ILE A 54 8.23 2.05 3.81
N VAL A 55 7.94 1.38 2.71
CA VAL A 55 8.73 1.49 1.49
C VAL A 55 8.65 2.90 0.93
N TYR A 56 7.48 3.52 0.94
CA TYR A 56 7.31 4.90 0.48
C TYR A 56 8.13 5.87 1.33
N ALA A 57 8.17 5.69 2.65
CA ALA A 57 8.97 6.53 3.53
C ALA A 57 10.46 6.44 3.19
N ARG A 58 10.97 5.23 2.97
CA ARG A 58 12.36 5.01 2.55
C ARG A 58 12.65 5.63 1.20
N LEU A 59 11.74 5.43 0.26
CA LEU A 59 11.81 5.99 -1.09
C LEU A 59 11.91 7.51 -1.06
N SER A 60 11.09 8.15 -0.22
CA SER A 60 11.03 9.61 -0.09
C SER A 60 12.31 10.21 0.50
N LEU A 61 13.04 9.45 1.30
CA LEU A 61 14.29 9.88 1.91
C LEU A 61 15.52 9.59 1.06
N SER A 62 15.35 8.84 -0.03
CA SER A 62 16.47 8.45 -0.90
C SER A 62 16.81 9.56 -1.90
N ASP A 63 18.09 9.77 -2.12
CA ASP A 63 18.61 10.67 -3.16
C ASP A 63 18.82 9.96 -4.50
N ASP A 64 18.59 8.66 -4.55
CA ASP A 64 18.76 7.85 -5.75
C ASP A 64 17.78 8.29 -6.84
N PRO A 65 18.26 8.49 -8.09
CA PRO A 65 17.38 8.89 -9.21
C PRO A 65 16.22 7.94 -9.46
N ASP A 66 16.42 6.63 -9.29
CA ASP A 66 15.36 5.64 -9.49
C ASP A 66 14.27 5.77 -8.43
N ALA A 67 14.66 6.06 -7.17
CA ALA A 67 13.71 6.30 -6.10
C ALA A 67 12.90 7.58 -6.34
N LYS A 68 13.55 8.65 -6.81
CA LYS A 68 12.88 9.90 -7.14
C LYS A 68 11.89 9.72 -8.28
N GLU A 69 12.27 8.97 -9.29
CA GLU A 69 11.39 8.65 -10.42
C GLU A 69 10.15 7.86 -9.96
N MET A 70 10.33 6.87 -9.11
CA MET A 70 9.22 6.10 -8.57
C MET A 70 8.27 6.97 -7.76
N LYS A 71 8.80 7.88 -6.94
CA LYS A 71 8.00 8.84 -6.18
C LYS A 71 7.16 9.72 -7.10
N GLU A 72 7.74 10.23 -8.17
CA GLU A 72 7.02 11.02 -9.16
C GLU A 72 5.92 10.21 -9.84
N ASN A 73 6.21 8.96 -10.17
CA ASN A 73 5.22 8.06 -10.79
C ASN A 73 4.03 7.80 -9.85
N ILE A 74 4.29 7.62 -8.56
CA ILE A 74 3.24 7.44 -7.55
C ILE A 74 2.37 8.69 -7.48
N MET A 75 2.98 9.88 -7.46
CA MET A 75 2.24 11.14 -7.42
C MET A 75 1.41 11.37 -8.68
N ARG A 76 1.93 11.03 -9.85
CA ARG A 76 1.17 11.12 -11.12
C ARG A 76 -0.01 10.15 -11.13
N SER A 77 0.18 8.95 -10.60
CA SER A 77 -0.92 7.98 -10.47
C SER A 77 -2.02 8.51 -9.57
N ALA A 78 -1.66 9.15 -8.46
CA ALA A 78 -2.61 9.77 -7.56
C ALA A 78 -3.39 10.90 -8.26
N GLU A 79 -2.71 11.74 -9.04
CA GLU A 79 -3.36 12.80 -9.83
C GLU A 79 -4.34 12.24 -10.84
N SER A 80 -3.97 11.15 -11.51
CA SER A 80 -4.86 10.50 -12.50
C SER A 80 -6.10 9.89 -11.87
N MET A 81 -6.07 9.63 -10.56
CA MET A 81 -7.23 9.18 -9.78
C MET A 81 -8.08 10.35 -9.25
N GLY A 82 -7.73 11.58 -9.59
CA GLY A 82 -8.47 12.77 -9.17
C GLY A 82 -7.97 13.43 -7.90
N LEU A 83 -6.83 13.03 -7.37
CA LEU A 83 -6.23 13.65 -6.19
C LEU A 83 -5.45 14.92 -6.57
N PRO A 84 -5.26 15.87 -5.62
CA PRO A 84 -4.48 17.07 -5.90
C PRO A 84 -3.03 16.77 -6.33
N ALA A 85 -2.46 17.65 -7.17
CA ALA A 85 -1.11 17.49 -7.69
C ALA A 85 -0.02 17.45 -6.62
N ASN A 86 -0.29 18.00 -5.44
CA ASN A 86 0.65 18.07 -4.32
C ASN A 86 0.21 17.21 -3.13
N VAL A 87 -0.52 16.13 -3.39
CA VAL A 87 -0.99 15.25 -2.33
C VAL A 87 0.17 14.65 -1.54
N ASP A 88 0.02 14.63 -0.22
CA ASP A 88 0.95 13.93 0.66
C ASP A 88 0.53 12.45 0.70
N VAL A 89 1.29 11.62 0.00
CA VAL A 89 0.98 10.18 -0.11
C VAL A 89 1.04 9.49 1.25
N GLY A 90 1.97 9.91 2.12
CA GLY A 90 2.06 9.37 3.48
C GLY A 90 0.79 9.63 4.29
N LYS A 91 0.26 10.84 4.21
CA LYS A 91 -1.01 11.18 4.88
C LYS A 91 -2.19 10.42 4.29
N LEU A 92 -2.20 10.24 2.97
CA LEU A 92 -3.22 9.45 2.30
C LEU A 92 -3.21 8.01 2.80
N MET A 93 -2.03 7.40 2.93
CA MET A 93 -1.89 6.05 3.47
C MET A 93 -2.35 5.96 4.92
N ASP A 94 -2.08 6.98 5.74
CA ASP A 94 -2.58 7.04 7.11
C ASP A 94 -4.10 7.08 7.16
N GLN A 95 -4.73 7.85 6.28
CA GLN A 95 -6.19 7.91 6.17
C GLN A 95 -6.77 6.56 5.75
N MET A 96 -6.13 5.88 4.81
CA MET A 96 -6.53 4.53 4.39
C MET A 96 -6.42 3.54 5.56
N THR A 97 -5.38 3.64 6.37
CA THR A 97 -5.22 2.81 7.57
C THR A 97 -6.37 3.04 8.56
N GLU A 98 -6.79 4.29 8.76
CA GLU A 98 -7.94 4.61 9.61
C GLU A 98 -9.24 4.00 9.09
N VAL A 99 -9.48 4.10 7.79
CA VAL A 99 -10.66 3.50 7.15
C VAL A 99 -10.67 1.99 7.35
N ILE A 100 -9.53 1.34 7.16
CA ILE A 100 -9.41 -0.11 7.37
C ILE A 100 -9.68 -0.48 8.83
N SER A 101 -9.19 0.31 9.77
CA SER A 101 -9.45 0.10 11.19
C SER A 101 -10.94 0.18 11.50
N MET A 102 -11.65 1.14 10.91
CA MET A 102 -13.10 1.26 11.04
C MET A 102 -13.83 0.05 10.45
N MET A 103 -13.39 -0.43 9.29
CA MET A 103 -13.94 -1.63 8.66
C MET A 103 -13.78 -2.85 9.57
N LYS A 104 -12.63 -2.98 10.20
CA LYS A 104 -12.32 -4.07 11.12
C LYS A 104 -13.23 -4.04 12.34
N ASP A 105 -13.41 -2.86 12.93
CA ASP A 105 -14.29 -2.67 14.09
C ASP A 105 -15.74 -2.96 13.74
N HIS A 106 -16.19 -2.52 12.56
CA HIS A 106 -17.55 -2.75 12.09
C HIS A 106 -17.83 -4.23 11.80
N ASN A 107 -16.81 -4.98 11.39
CA ASN A 107 -16.93 -6.39 11.05
C ASN A 107 -16.89 -7.31 12.28
N SER A 108 -16.40 -6.81 13.41
CA SER A 108 -16.26 -7.61 14.63
C SER A 108 -17.56 -7.77 15.41
#